data_811ba083cbc99aa14a4be19bb25d4e41
#
_entry.id   811ba083cbc99aa14a4be19bb25d4e41
#
_cell.length_a   1.000
_cell.length_b   1.000
_cell.length_c   1.000
_cell.angle_alpha   90.00
_cell.angle_beta   90.00
_cell.angle_gamma   90.00
#
_symmetry.space_group_name_H-M   'P 1'
#
loop_
_entity.id
_entity.type
_entity.pdbx_description
1 polymer ?
#
loop_
_entity_poly.entity_id
_entity_poly.type
_entity_poly.pdbx_seq_one_letter_code
_entity_poly.pdbx_strand_id
1 'polypeptide(L)'
;MNNSWSFGEKGCFHGIGRLELNTVIEIPDKSLWLNTSDKASDNHSDTLTEWLFSLSDTSDEPSENLPKINVYLANGNVSISDINIGNIDAEVSNGSISLSNIDNVYGNLKATISNGYFKADKTRCHTLNIESSNGKVNVSNTGARNAINVNTANGSIEVKNIVSNNISLESANGYISGNIIGKPSDYNTTSSTSLGNNSLEVYNSQITNSVKKLNVVTSNGDISVKFTDKDL
;
A
#
# COMPACT_ATOMS: atom_id res chain seq x y z
N MET A 1 -20.34 -12.00 -25.64
CA MET A 1 -21.45 -11.36 -24.94
C MET A 1 -20.87 -10.67 -23.75
N ASN A 2 -20.73 -9.34 -23.83
CA ASN A 2 -20.21 -8.52 -22.73
C ASN A 2 -21.31 -8.37 -21.68
N ASN A 3 -21.12 -8.98 -20.53
CA ASN A 3 -21.99 -8.75 -19.39
C ASN A 3 -21.47 -7.53 -18.65
N SER A 4 -22.04 -6.37 -18.93
CA SER A 4 -21.84 -5.18 -18.12
C SER A 4 -22.79 -5.24 -16.92
N TRP A 5 -22.25 -5.12 -15.73
CA TRP A 5 -23.02 -4.99 -14.51
C TRP A 5 -22.99 -3.51 -14.09
N SER A 6 -24.15 -2.87 -14.03
CA SER A 6 -24.25 -1.56 -13.38
C SER A 6 -24.61 -1.78 -11.92
N PHE A 7 -23.76 -1.37 -11.01
CA PHE A 7 -24.09 -1.32 -9.60
C PHE A 7 -24.63 0.07 -9.28
N GLY A 8 -25.80 0.12 -8.64
CA GLY A 8 -26.27 1.34 -8.01
C GLY A 8 -25.30 1.79 -6.91
N GLU A 9 -25.45 3.00 -6.42
CA GLU A 9 -24.52 3.74 -5.55
C GLU A 9 -23.90 2.99 -4.36
N LYS A 10 -24.32 1.76 -4.05
CA LYS A 10 -23.75 0.91 -2.98
C LYS A 10 -23.94 -0.57 -3.33
N GLY A 11 -22.90 -1.21 -3.82
CA GLY A 11 -22.84 -2.67 -3.92
C GLY A 11 -22.31 -3.25 -2.59
N CYS A 12 -23.15 -3.99 -1.86
CA CYS A 12 -22.70 -4.77 -0.71
C CYS A 12 -22.47 -6.21 -1.13
N PHE A 13 -21.27 -6.72 -0.95
CA PHE A 13 -21.01 -8.14 -0.97
C PHE A 13 -21.22 -8.68 0.44
N HIS A 14 -22.17 -9.61 0.60
CA HIS A 14 -22.47 -10.19 1.91
C HIS A 14 -21.28 -11.01 2.40
N GLY A 15 -20.62 -10.53 3.43
CA GLY A 15 -19.78 -11.33 4.32
C GLY A 15 -18.29 -11.03 4.36
N ILE A 16 -17.67 -10.22 3.46
CA ILE A 16 -16.20 -10.15 3.38
C ILE A 16 -15.63 -8.72 3.25
N GLY A 17 -16.46 -7.70 3.09
CA GLY A 17 -15.95 -6.33 2.93
C GLY A 17 -16.79 -5.47 1.99
N ARG A 18 -16.34 -4.25 1.76
CA ARG A 18 -17.08 -3.24 1.00
C ARG A 18 -16.28 -2.77 -0.20
N LEU A 19 -16.88 -2.87 -1.39
CA LEU A 19 -16.40 -2.23 -2.60
C LEU A 19 -17.38 -1.11 -2.96
N GLU A 20 -16.93 0.14 -2.89
CA GLU A 20 -17.71 1.31 -3.33
C GLU A 20 -17.14 1.87 -4.62
N LEU A 21 -17.99 1.97 -5.63
CA LEU A 21 -17.61 2.46 -6.95
C LEU A 21 -18.64 3.49 -7.41
N ASN A 22 -18.16 4.66 -7.76
CA ASN A 22 -19.00 5.75 -8.28
C ASN A 22 -19.05 5.77 -9.81
N THR A 23 -18.85 4.62 -10.47
CA THR A 23 -18.85 4.52 -11.94
C THR A 23 -19.09 3.08 -12.40
N VAL A 24 -19.51 2.90 -13.64
CA VAL A 24 -19.74 1.59 -14.29
C VAL A 24 -18.40 0.82 -14.41
N ILE A 25 -18.40 -0.43 -13.95
CA ILE A 25 -17.26 -1.34 -14.07
C ILE A 25 -17.55 -2.35 -15.16
N GLU A 26 -16.61 -2.52 -16.07
CA GLU A 26 -16.50 -3.73 -16.88
C GLU A 26 -15.65 -4.74 -16.14
N ILE A 27 -16.23 -5.81 -15.62
CA ILE A 27 -15.49 -6.93 -15.04
C ILE A 27 -15.30 -7.97 -16.15
N PRO A 28 -14.07 -8.22 -16.61
CA PRO A 28 -13.83 -9.29 -17.54
C PRO A 28 -14.00 -10.64 -16.85
N ASP A 29 -14.98 -11.38 -17.35
CA ASP A 29 -15.23 -12.82 -17.24
C ASP A 29 -14.85 -13.60 -15.95
N LYS A 30 -15.89 -13.98 -15.21
CA LYS A 30 -16.09 -15.22 -14.43
C LYS A 30 -15.25 -15.58 -13.21
N SER A 31 -14.52 -14.73 -12.56
CA SER A 31 -13.72 -15.19 -11.40
C SER A 31 -13.95 -14.47 -10.07
N LEU A 32 -15.07 -13.84 -9.88
CA LEU A 32 -15.44 -13.34 -8.54
C LEU A 32 -16.19 -14.42 -7.76
N TRP A 33 -15.48 -15.45 -7.29
CA TRP A 33 -15.99 -16.38 -6.29
C TRP A 33 -15.48 -15.94 -4.92
N LEU A 34 -16.31 -15.26 -4.18
CA LEU A 34 -16.09 -14.98 -2.76
C LEU A 34 -16.42 -16.23 -1.98
N ASN A 35 -15.43 -16.97 -1.53
CA ASN A 35 -15.64 -18.08 -0.62
C ASN A 35 -15.70 -17.55 0.81
N THR A 36 -16.88 -17.53 1.40
CA THR A 36 -17.18 -16.91 2.71
C THR A 36 -16.92 -17.83 3.91
N SER A 37 -16.16 -18.91 3.75
CA SER A 37 -16.07 -19.96 4.78
C SER A 37 -15.00 -19.77 5.83
N ASP A 38 -14.09 -18.80 5.72
CA ASP A 38 -13.10 -18.58 6.76
C ASP A 38 -13.49 -17.38 7.63
N LYS A 39 -13.97 -17.71 8.81
CA LYS A 39 -14.11 -16.75 9.92
C LYS A 39 -12.73 -16.14 10.17
N ALA A 40 -12.62 -14.83 9.98
CA ALA A 40 -11.52 -14.08 10.58
C ALA A 40 -11.51 -14.44 12.07
N SER A 41 -10.45 -15.08 12.53
CA SER A 41 -10.27 -15.30 13.95
C SER A 41 -10.11 -13.94 14.61
N ASP A 42 -10.97 -13.63 15.57
CA ASP A 42 -10.99 -12.38 16.34
C ASP A 42 -9.76 -12.17 17.25
N ASN A 43 -8.62 -12.76 16.91
CA ASN A 43 -7.37 -12.53 17.62
C ASN A 43 -6.62 -11.36 16.99
N HIS A 44 -7.19 -10.17 17.08
CA HIS A 44 -6.43 -8.95 16.89
C HIS A 44 -5.56 -8.74 18.13
N SER A 45 -4.25 -8.70 17.92
CA SER A 45 -3.32 -8.26 18.95
C SER A 45 -3.68 -6.81 19.32
N ASP A 46 -3.65 -6.52 20.61
CA ASP A 46 -4.14 -5.24 21.17
C ASP A 46 -3.33 -4.01 20.74
N THR A 47 -2.22 -4.18 20.01
CA THR A 47 -1.41 -3.07 19.49
C THR A 47 -1.22 -3.14 17.98
N LEU A 48 -1.28 -1.97 17.34
CA LEU A 48 -1.06 -1.81 15.89
C LEU A 48 0.31 -2.38 15.46
N THR A 49 1.31 -2.20 16.29
CA THR A 49 2.67 -2.67 16.04
C THR A 49 2.77 -4.19 16.04
N GLU A 50 2.15 -4.89 16.96
CA GLU A 50 2.12 -6.35 16.96
C GLU A 50 1.41 -6.89 15.71
N TRP A 51 0.30 -6.27 15.33
CA TRP A 51 -0.41 -6.61 14.10
C TRP A 51 0.47 -6.45 12.85
N LEU A 52 1.23 -5.35 12.74
CA LEU A 52 2.17 -5.13 11.62
C LEU A 52 3.35 -6.11 11.64
N PHE A 53 3.83 -6.50 12.81
CA PHE A 53 4.99 -7.41 12.92
C PHE A 53 4.64 -8.90 12.84
N SER A 54 3.40 -9.29 13.00
CA SER A 54 2.95 -10.68 12.76
C SER A 54 3.12 -11.14 11.29
N LEU A 55 3.66 -10.25 10.44
CA LEU A 55 4.07 -10.58 9.06
C LEU A 55 5.19 -11.61 8.95
N SER A 56 5.92 -11.87 10.04
CA SER A 56 7.13 -12.71 9.99
C SER A 56 6.89 -14.22 10.20
N ASP A 57 5.69 -14.62 10.59
CA ASP A 57 5.48 -15.98 11.12
C ASP A 57 4.38 -16.72 10.36
N THR A 58 4.62 -17.06 9.09
CA THR A 58 3.80 -18.07 8.43
C THR A 58 4.64 -18.89 7.48
N SER A 59 4.80 -20.16 7.82
CA SER A 59 5.37 -21.21 7.00
C SER A 59 4.42 -21.67 5.87
N ASP A 60 3.22 -21.13 5.81
CA ASP A 60 2.21 -21.55 4.84
C ASP A 60 2.33 -20.71 3.56
N GLU A 61 2.68 -21.38 2.47
CA GLU A 61 2.62 -20.82 1.12
C GLU A 61 1.17 -20.47 0.76
N PRO A 62 0.95 -19.36 0.05
CA PRO A 62 -0.39 -18.97 -0.36
C PRO A 62 -1.00 -20.07 -1.26
N SER A 63 -2.27 -20.38 -1.04
CA SER A 63 -2.99 -21.17 -2.02
C SER A 63 -3.00 -20.40 -3.35
N GLU A 64 -2.62 -21.01 -4.45
CA GLU A 64 -2.51 -20.41 -5.79
C GLU A 64 -3.82 -19.80 -6.32
N ASN A 65 -4.92 -19.92 -5.58
CA ASN A 65 -6.28 -19.57 -5.98
C ASN A 65 -6.95 -18.46 -5.16
N LEU A 66 -6.16 -17.57 -4.55
CA LEU A 66 -6.79 -16.41 -3.90
C LEU A 66 -7.50 -15.52 -4.93
N PRO A 67 -8.72 -15.06 -4.64
CA PRO A 67 -9.48 -14.18 -5.54
C PRO A 67 -8.69 -12.91 -5.87
N LYS A 68 -8.91 -12.36 -7.06
CA LYS A 68 -8.28 -11.13 -7.53
C LYS A 68 -9.33 -10.07 -7.79
N ILE A 69 -8.99 -8.81 -7.48
CA ILE A 69 -9.77 -7.64 -7.88
C ILE A 69 -8.98 -6.86 -8.90
N ASN A 70 -9.57 -6.63 -10.09
CA ASN A 70 -9.03 -5.72 -11.09
C ASN A 70 -10.07 -4.61 -11.32
N VAL A 71 -9.66 -3.36 -11.14
CA VAL A 71 -10.53 -2.19 -11.32
C VAL A 71 -9.83 -1.18 -12.22
N TYR A 72 -10.48 -0.77 -13.30
CA TYR A 72 -9.95 0.20 -14.26
C TYR A 72 -10.99 1.30 -14.47
N LEU A 73 -10.69 2.53 -14.04
CA LEU A 73 -11.57 3.68 -14.18
C LEU A 73 -10.88 4.83 -14.91
N ALA A 74 -11.56 5.39 -15.92
CA ALA A 74 -11.11 6.65 -16.51
C ALA A 74 -11.38 7.84 -15.57
N ASN A 75 -12.55 7.87 -14.91
CA ASN A 75 -12.92 8.92 -13.97
C ASN A 75 -13.73 8.31 -12.82
N GLY A 76 -13.37 8.65 -11.59
CA GLY A 76 -14.11 8.19 -10.41
C GLY A 76 -13.21 7.79 -9.25
N ASN A 77 -13.83 7.24 -8.22
CA ASN A 77 -13.14 6.84 -7.00
C ASN A 77 -13.33 5.35 -6.76
N VAL A 78 -12.24 4.69 -6.38
CA VAL A 78 -12.22 3.30 -5.94
C VAL A 78 -12.03 3.28 -4.43
N SER A 79 -12.90 2.58 -3.72
CA SER A 79 -12.72 2.31 -2.29
C SER A 79 -12.85 0.82 -2.05
N ILE A 80 -11.81 0.21 -1.50
CA ILE A 80 -11.76 -1.21 -1.16
C ILE A 80 -11.44 -1.30 0.33
N SER A 81 -12.32 -1.93 1.10
CA SER A 81 -12.13 -2.04 2.55
C SER A 81 -12.62 -3.37 3.12
N ASP A 82 -12.08 -3.69 4.29
CA ASP A 82 -12.53 -4.80 5.13
C ASP A 82 -12.55 -6.14 4.38
N ILE A 83 -11.50 -6.41 3.61
CA ILE A 83 -11.41 -7.56 2.73
C ILE A 83 -10.10 -8.31 2.91
N ASN A 84 -10.19 -9.64 2.88
CA ASN A 84 -9.05 -10.53 2.77
C ASN A 84 -9.09 -11.19 1.38
N ILE A 85 -8.20 -10.75 0.49
CA ILE A 85 -8.23 -11.15 -0.92
C ILE A 85 -6.80 -11.30 -1.45
N GLY A 86 -6.62 -12.08 -2.52
CA GLY A 86 -5.31 -12.32 -3.10
C GLY A 86 -4.66 -11.06 -3.67
N ASN A 87 -4.89 -10.76 -4.92
CA ASN A 87 -4.27 -9.60 -5.56
C ASN A 87 -5.31 -8.51 -5.83
N ILE A 88 -4.88 -7.25 -5.68
CA ILE A 88 -5.64 -6.08 -6.09
C ILE A 88 -4.81 -5.33 -7.13
N ASP A 89 -5.40 -5.07 -8.30
CA ASP A 89 -4.86 -4.18 -9.33
C ASP A 89 -5.90 -3.10 -9.63
N ALA A 90 -5.64 -1.87 -9.19
CA ALA A 90 -6.55 -0.74 -9.34
C ALA A 90 -5.88 0.37 -10.14
N GLU A 91 -6.52 0.79 -11.23
CA GLU A 91 -6.06 1.87 -12.08
C GLU A 91 -7.14 2.95 -12.21
N VAL A 92 -6.78 4.21 -11.94
CA VAL A 92 -7.68 5.35 -12.06
C VAL A 92 -6.97 6.48 -12.80
N SER A 93 -7.53 6.92 -13.92
CA SER A 93 -6.93 8.05 -14.63
C SER A 93 -7.20 9.38 -13.92
N ASN A 94 -8.44 9.64 -13.49
CA ASN A 94 -8.78 10.86 -12.75
C ASN A 94 -9.68 10.54 -11.56
N GLY A 95 -9.17 10.70 -10.35
CA GLY A 95 -9.94 10.40 -9.15
C GLY A 95 -9.11 9.92 -7.97
N SER A 96 -9.61 8.95 -7.22
CA SER A 96 -8.89 8.45 -6.06
C SER A 96 -8.95 6.93 -5.92
N ILE A 97 -7.93 6.37 -5.29
CA ILE A 97 -7.93 4.98 -4.82
C ILE A 97 -7.73 5.00 -3.30
N SER A 98 -8.63 4.35 -2.59
CA SER A 98 -8.55 4.17 -1.14
C SER A 98 -8.61 2.69 -0.78
N LEU A 99 -7.57 2.21 -0.11
CA LEU A 99 -7.46 0.87 0.43
C LEU A 99 -7.47 0.96 1.95
N SER A 100 -8.36 0.26 2.63
CA SER A 100 -8.40 0.32 4.09
C SER A 100 -8.78 -1.02 4.72
N ASN A 101 -8.14 -1.32 5.85
CA ASN A 101 -8.41 -2.53 6.61
C ASN A 101 -8.31 -3.81 5.75
N ILE A 102 -7.18 -3.93 5.01
CA ILE A 102 -6.90 -5.07 4.15
C ILE A 102 -5.86 -5.94 4.84
N ASP A 103 -6.21 -7.20 5.05
CA ASP A 103 -5.31 -8.17 5.65
C ASP A 103 -5.00 -9.29 4.65
N ASN A 104 -3.96 -9.07 3.86
CA ASN A 104 -3.61 -9.95 2.76
C ASN A 104 -2.09 -10.14 2.64
N VAL A 105 -1.52 -10.79 3.62
CA VAL A 105 -0.06 -10.99 3.73
C VAL A 105 0.60 -11.75 2.57
N TYR A 106 -0.18 -12.40 1.73
CA TYR A 106 0.31 -13.16 0.58
C TYR A 106 0.03 -12.48 -0.76
N GLY A 107 -0.92 -11.55 -0.82
CA GLY A 107 -1.31 -10.89 -2.06
C GLY A 107 -0.54 -9.62 -2.36
N ASN A 108 -0.47 -9.30 -3.63
CA ASN A 108 0.14 -8.06 -4.12
C ASN A 108 -0.94 -7.01 -4.35
N LEU A 109 -0.69 -5.82 -3.84
CA LEU A 109 -1.53 -4.66 -4.04
C LEU A 109 -0.84 -3.71 -5.01
N LYS A 110 -1.46 -3.46 -6.16
CA LYS A 110 -0.99 -2.50 -7.15
C LYS A 110 -2.02 -1.40 -7.34
N ALA A 111 -1.56 -0.16 -7.32
CA ALA A 111 -2.39 1.00 -7.59
C ALA A 111 -1.68 1.93 -8.57
N THR A 112 -2.37 2.34 -9.64
CA THR A 112 -1.87 3.30 -10.62
C THR A 112 -2.84 4.46 -10.73
N ILE A 113 -2.36 5.70 -10.55
CA ILE A 113 -3.18 6.92 -10.64
C ILE A 113 -2.50 7.94 -11.54
N SER A 114 -3.20 8.42 -12.58
CA SER A 114 -2.64 9.49 -13.40
C SER A 114 -2.84 10.85 -12.74
N ASN A 115 -4.06 11.17 -12.29
CA ASN A 115 -4.36 12.44 -11.62
C ASN A 115 -5.27 12.22 -10.43
N GLY A 116 -4.77 12.48 -9.22
CA GLY A 116 -5.62 12.36 -8.05
C GLY A 116 -4.90 11.94 -6.78
N TYR A 117 -5.56 11.14 -5.97
CA TYR A 117 -5.12 10.85 -4.62
C TYR A 117 -5.13 9.36 -4.32
N PHE A 118 -4.04 8.88 -3.72
CA PHE A 118 -3.97 7.52 -3.18
C PHE A 118 -3.94 7.53 -1.65
N LYS A 119 -4.69 6.61 -1.06
CA LYS A 119 -4.62 6.35 0.37
C LYS A 119 -4.60 4.85 0.64
N ALA A 120 -3.67 4.40 1.46
CA ALA A 120 -3.73 3.11 2.15
C ALA A 120 -3.70 3.33 3.66
N ASP A 121 -4.55 2.64 4.39
CA ASP A 121 -4.57 2.66 5.85
C ASP A 121 -4.90 1.28 6.42
N LYS A 122 -4.20 0.87 7.48
CA LYS A 122 -4.38 -0.45 8.10
C LYS A 122 -4.35 -1.59 7.07
N THR A 123 -3.25 -1.67 6.33
CA THR A 123 -3.11 -2.64 5.24
C THR A 123 -1.91 -3.54 5.49
N ARG A 124 -2.10 -4.85 5.35
CA ARG A 124 -1.01 -5.84 5.28
C ARG A 124 -1.04 -6.55 3.94
N CYS A 125 0.14 -6.74 3.32
CA CYS A 125 0.25 -7.40 2.03
C CYS A 125 1.63 -8.05 1.84
N HIS A 126 1.78 -8.80 0.74
CA HIS A 126 3.10 -9.27 0.33
C HIS A 126 3.92 -8.12 -0.26
N THR A 127 3.36 -7.42 -1.22
CA THR A 127 3.99 -6.25 -1.87
C THR A 127 2.95 -5.18 -2.12
N LEU A 128 3.28 -3.93 -1.80
CA LEU A 128 2.50 -2.75 -2.14
C LEU A 128 3.24 -1.94 -3.20
N ASN A 129 2.66 -1.81 -4.40
CA ASN A 129 3.20 -0.99 -5.49
C ASN A 129 2.24 0.14 -5.83
N ILE A 130 2.72 1.37 -5.72
CA ILE A 130 1.93 2.58 -6.01
C ILE A 130 2.67 3.41 -7.05
N GLU A 131 2.01 3.70 -8.14
CA GLU A 131 2.48 4.60 -9.19
C GLU A 131 1.51 5.77 -9.35
N SER A 132 2.01 7.00 -9.24
CA SER A 132 1.22 8.21 -9.44
C SER A 132 1.93 9.17 -10.39
N SER A 133 1.19 9.73 -11.36
CA SER A 133 1.78 10.80 -12.19
C SER A 133 1.61 12.15 -11.51
N ASN A 134 0.40 12.48 -11.05
CA ASN A 134 0.11 13.76 -10.40
C ASN A 134 -0.82 13.56 -9.22
N GLY A 135 -0.29 13.75 -8.03
CA GLY A 135 -1.13 13.66 -6.84
C GLY A 135 -0.40 13.23 -5.58
N LYS A 136 -1.10 13.35 -4.48
CA LYS A 136 -0.58 12.97 -3.18
C LYS A 136 -0.78 11.48 -2.92
N VAL A 137 0.26 10.83 -2.42
CA VAL A 137 0.23 9.45 -1.93
C VAL A 137 0.33 9.46 -0.40
N ASN A 138 -0.63 8.83 0.26
CA ASN A 138 -0.63 8.66 1.71
C ASN A 138 -0.71 7.17 2.06
N VAL A 139 0.27 6.68 2.81
CA VAL A 139 0.35 5.29 3.28
C VAL A 139 0.51 5.29 4.79
N SER A 140 -0.49 4.80 5.49
CA SER A 140 -0.49 4.79 6.96
C SER A 140 -0.75 3.38 7.50
N ASN A 141 -0.13 3.08 8.66
CA ASN A 141 -0.36 1.84 9.39
C ASN A 141 -0.30 0.60 8.47
N THR A 142 0.74 0.54 7.64
CA THR A 142 0.82 -0.43 6.55
C THR A 142 2.10 -1.25 6.64
N GLY A 143 1.96 -2.57 6.52
CA GLY A 143 3.06 -3.51 6.50
C GLY A 143 3.09 -4.37 5.23
N ALA A 144 4.27 -4.56 4.65
CA ALA A 144 4.46 -5.50 3.56
C ALA A 144 5.59 -6.48 3.87
N ARG A 145 5.36 -7.78 3.60
CA ARG A 145 6.37 -8.82 3.84
C ARG A 145 7.61 -8.64 2.98
N ASN A 146 7.42 -8.26 1.72
CA ASN A 146 8.49 -8.13 0.75
C ASN A 146 8.86 -6.66 0.50
N ALA A 147 7.94 -5.86 -0.04
CA ALA A 147 8.27 -4.50 -0.43
C ALA A 147 7.10 -3.51 -0.34
N ILE A 148 7.42 -2.26 -0.03
CA ILE A 148 6.57 -1.08 -0.23
C ILE A 148 7.30 -0.19 -1.24
N ASN A 149 6.73 -0.05 -2.44
CA ASN A 149 7.26 0.78 -3.50
C ASN A 149 6.25 1.88 -3.83
N VAL A 150 6.66 3.12 -3.68
CA VAL A 150 5.85 4.30 -4.01
C VAL A 150 6.65 5.18 -4.95
N ASN A 151 6.10 5.42 -6.14
CA ASN A 151 6.69 6.32 -7.12
C ASN A 151 5.67 7.37 -7.55
N THR A 152 6.07 8.63 -7.55
CA THR A 152 5.25 9.72 -8.09
C THR A 152 6.09 10.68 -8.92
N ALA A 153 5.56 11.15 -10.05
CA ALA A 153 6.26 12.17 -10.83
C ALA A 153 6.06 13.56 -10.21
N ASN A 154 4.81 13.93 -9.89
CA ASN A 154 4.49 15.25 -9.33
C ASN A 154 3.53 15.09 -8.16
N GLY A 155 4.07 14.97 -6.97
CA GLY A 155 3.26 14.82 -5.78
C GLY A 155 4.07 14.46 -4.56
N SER A 156 3.48 14.71 -3.41
CA SER A 156 4.12 14.39 -2.16
C SER A 156 3.77 12.98 -1.70
N ILE A 157 4.73 12.34 -1.07
CA ILE A 157 4.57 11.05 -0.41
C ILE A 157 4.57 11.27 1.08
N GLU A 158 3.49 10.86 1.73
CA GLU A 158 3.38 10.90 3.19
C GLU A 158 3.20 9.47 3.71
N VAL A 159 4.08 9.05 4.59
CA VAL A 159 4.03 7.72 5.20
C VAL A 159 3.93 7.81 6.71
N LYS A 160 3.12 6.95 7.31
CA LYS A 160 2.98 6.89 8.76
C LYS A 160 2.92 5.44 9.24
N ASN A 161 3.84 5.08 10.14
CA ASN A 161 3.90 3.73 10.71
C ASN A 161 3.93 2.64 9.61
N ILE A 162 4.88 2.74 8.69
CA ILE A 162 5.08 1.72 7.66
C ILE A 162 6.24 0.80 8.05
N VAL A 163 6.15 -0.47 7.62
CA VAL A 163 7.20 -1.47 7.83
C VAL A 163 7.28 -2.44 6.66
N SER A 164 8.50 -2.75 6.21
CA SER A 164 8.75 -3.78 5.19
C SER A 164 10.23 -4.17 5.19
N ASN A 165 10.56 -5.24 4.47
CA ASN A 165 11.95 -5.60 4.21
C ASN A 165 12.60 -4.66 3.18
N ASN A 166 11.83 -4.20 2.20
CA ASN A 166 12.29 -3.25 1.21
C ASN A 166 11.29 -2.08 1.14
N ILE A 167 11.78 -0.87 1.32
CA ILE A 167 10.98 0.35 1.22
C ILE A 167 11.64 1.25 0.18
N SER A 168 10.92 1.59 -0.90
CA SER A 168 11.33 2.59 -1.89
C SER A 168 10.27 3.68 -2.00
N LEU A 169 10.65 4.92 -1.71
CA LEU A 169 9.81 6.11 -1.78
C LEU A 169 10.48 7.09 -2.74
N GLU A 170 9.88 7.31 -3.90
CA GLU A 170 10.48 8.12 -4.95
C GLU A 170 9.52 9.18 -5.47
N SER A 171 9.98 10.42 -5.55
CA SER A 171 9.25 11.53 -6.15
C SER A 171 10.17 12.33 -7.05
N ALA A 172 9.71 12.73 -8.24
CA ALA A 172 10.50 13.69 -9.01
C ALA A 172 10.27 15.13 -8.48
N ASN A 173 9.02 15.51 -8.22
CA ASN A 173 8.68 16.85 -7.72
C ASN A 173 7.70 16.75 -6.57
N GLY A 174 8.21 16.73 -5.35
CA GLY A 174 7.42 16.69 -4.13
C GLY A 174 8.24 16.31 -2.91
N TYR A 175 7.74 16.63 -1.75
CA TYR A 175 8.39 16.22 -0.52
C TYR A 175 7.97 14.80 -0.12
N ILE A 176 8.90 14.13 0.57
CA ILE A 176 8.68 12.81 1.15
C ILE A 176 8.77 12.94 2.67
N SER A 177 7.70 12.62 3.37
CA SER A 177 7.64 12.83 4.82
C SER A 177 7.00 11.67 5.57
N GLY A 178 7.33 11.57 6.85
CA GLY A 178 6.66 10.66 7.77
C GLY A 178 7.56 9.80 8.63
N ASN A 179 7.11 8.57 8.94
CA ASN A 179 7.89 7.69 9.79
C ASN A 179 7.81 6.21 9.39
N ILE A 180 8.90 5.53 9.67
CA ILE A 180 9.12 4.09 9.43
C ILE A 180 9.31 3.42 10.80
N ILE A 181 8.63 2.31 11.01
CA ILE A 181 8.78 1.52 12.24
C ILE A 181 10.09 0.74 12.20
N GLY A 182 10.92 0.92 13.22
CA GLY A 182 12.21 0.28 13.37
C GLY A 182 13.30 1.27 13.74
N LYS A 183 14.54 0.78 13.78
CA LYS A 183 15.73 1.60 14.08
C LYS A 183 16.53 1.86 12.81
N PRO A 184 17.34 2.92 12.78
CA PRO A 184 18.24 3.17 11.64
C PRO A 184 19.14 1.97 11.31
N SER A 185 19.61 1.24 12.33
CA SER A 185 20.44 0.03 12.17
C SER A 185 19.72 -1.15 11.53
N ASP A 186 18.39 -1.12 11.45
CA ASP A 186 17.60 -2.20 10.84
C ASP A 186 17.59 -2.12 9.31
N TYR A 187 18.05 -1.01 8.73
CA TYR A 187 18.00 -0.76 7.30
C TYR A 187 19.35 -0.33 6.73
N ASN A 188 19.68 -0.83 5.54
CA ASN A 188 20.65 -0.21 4.67
C ASN A 188 19.97 0.95 3.95
N THR A 189 20.27 2.17 4.40
CA THR A 189 19.57 3.38 3.93
C THR A 189 20.32 4.04 2.79
N THR A 190 19.61 4.39 1.73
CA THR A 190 20.05 5.27 0.65
C THR A 190 19.03 6.38 0.51
N SER A 191 19.49 7.63 0.54
CA SER A 191 18.58 8.78 0.39
C SER A 191 19.26 9.93 -0.33
N SER A 192 18.52 10.63 -1.19
CA SER A 192 19.03 11.81 -1.90
C SER A 192 17.93 12.77 -2.29
N THR A 193 18.26 14.05 -2.30
CA THR A 193 17.50 15.11 -2.94
C THR A 193 18.43 16.04 -3.70
N SER A 194 18.00 16.54 -4.86
CA SER A 194 18.80 17.53 -5.61
C SER A 194 18.55 18.95 -5.11
N LEU A 195 17.30 19.25 -4.72
CA LEU A 195 16.91 20.55 -4.16
C LEU A 195 16.03 20.32 -2.94
N GLY A 196 16.57 20.48 -1.74
CA GLY A 196 15.86 20.32 -0.47
C GLY A 196 16.76 19.80 0.66
N ASN A 197 16.14 19.65 1.82
CA ASN A 197 16.80 19.07 2.99
C ASN A 197 16.55 17.56 3.04
N ASN A 198 17.53 16.83 3.57
CA ASN A 198 17.44 15.37 3.69
C ASN A 198 17.70 14.92 5.13
N SER A 199 16.65 14.56 5.85
CA SER A 199 16.75 14.09 7.23
C SER A 199 17.43 12.71 7.38
N LEU A 200 17.53 11.95 6.29
CA LEU A 200 18.13 10.61 6.28
C LEU A 200 19.60 10.60 5.85
N GLU A 201 20.16 11.74 5.44
CA GLU A 201 21.53 11.81 4.92
C GLU A 201 22.58 11.22 5.88
N VAL A 202 22.38 11.41 7.17
CA VAL A 202 23.28 10.89 8.22
C VAL A 202 23.35 9.36 8.25
N TYR A 203 22.42 8.67 7.63
CA TYR A 203 22.37 7.21 7.58
C TYR A 203 22.91 6.61 6.28
N ASN A 204 23.12 7.40 5.22
CA ASN A 204 23.57 6.93 3.90
C ASN A 204 24.93 6.21 3.91
N SER A 205 25.79 6.56 4.84
CA SER A 205 27.14 5.97 4.96
C SER A 205 27.24 4.88 6.03
N GLN A 206 26.14 4.58 6.71
CA GLN A 206 26.15 3.57 7.77
C GLN A 206 26.03 2.18 7.13
N ILE A 207 27.13 1.43 7.22
CA ILE A 207 27.12 0.02 6.82
C ILE A 207 26.44 -0.77 7.95
N THR A 208 25.30 -1.34 7.68
CA THR A 208 24.62 -2.26 8.58
C THR A 208 24.72 -3.69 8.07
N ASN A 209 24.65 -4.66 8.97
CA ASN A 209 24.53 -6.07 8.58
C ASN A 209 23.07 -6.46 8.25
N SER A 210 22.19 -5.48 8.14
CA SER A 210 20.78 -5.70 7.84
C SER A 210 20.57 -6.12 6.39
N VAL A 211 19.64 -7.01 6.17
CA VAL A 211 19.13 -7.38 4.84
C VAL A 211 18.02 -6.43 4.37
N LYS A 212 17.47 -5.61 5.28
CA LYS A 212 16.42 -4.65 4.93
C LYS A 212 17.01 -3.44 4.19
N LYS A 213 16.24 -2.89 3.27
CA LYS A 213 16.64 -1.76 2.44
C LYS A 213 15.64 -0.62 2.54
N LEU A 214 16.15 0.60 2.66
CA LEU A 214 15.38 1.83 2.59
C LEU A 214 15.98 2.73 1.51
N ASN A 215 15.20 3.01 0.47
CA ASN A 215 15.56 3.97 -0.59
C ASN A 215 14.56 5.13 -0.55
N VAL A 216 15.03 6.37 -0.40
CA VAL A 216 14.17 7.56 -0.38
C VAL A 216 14.79 8.64 -1.26
N VAL A 217 14.15 8.94 -2.38
CA VAL A 217 14.71 9.84 -3.38
C VAL A 217 13.67 10.87 -3.83
N THR A 218 14.08 12.12 -3.88
CA THR A 218 13.34 13.16 -4.60
C THR A 218 14.29 14.05 -5.39
N SER A 219 13.84 14.62 -6.52
CA SER A 219 14.67 15.62 -7.21
C SER A 219 14.41 17.01 -6.64
N ASN A 220 13.15 17.39 -6.48
CA ASN A 220 12.76 18.71 -5.98
C ASN A 220 11.82 18.56 -4.78
N GLY A 221 12.35 18.72 -3.57
CA GLY A 221 11.60 18.65 -2.34
C GLY A 221 12.44 18.16 -1.16
N ASP A 222 11.89 18.33 0.01
CA ASP A 222 12.52 17.88 1.25
C ASP A 222 12.21 16.40 1.50
N ILE A 223 13.18 15.71 2.10
CA ILE A 223 13.00 14.41 2.74
C ILE A 223 12.96 14.65 4.25
N SER A 224 11.80 14.42 4.85
CA SER A 224 11.54 14.53 6.29
C SER A 224 10.99 13.22 6.85
N VAL A 225 11.80 12.18 6.76
CA VAL A 225 11.46 10.83 7.23
C VAL A 225 12.25 10.52 8.49
N LYS A 226 11.61 9.88 9.44
CA LYS A 226 12.24 9.46 10.70
C LYS A 226 11.93 8.01 11.02
N PHE A 227 12.77 7.41 11.82
CA PHE A 227 12.50 6.10 12.42
C PHE A 227 11.73 6.26 13.73
N THR A 228 10.88 5.30 14.01
CA THR A 228 10.08 5.25 15.24
C THR A 228 10.21 3.87 15.84
N ASP A 229 10.51 3.78 17.11
CA ASP A 229 10.62 2.50 17.80
C ASP A 229 9.31 1.72 17.79
N LYS A 230 9.44 0.41 17.95
CA LYS A 230 8.35 -0.57 17.90
C LYS A 230 7.31 -0.39 19.02
N ASP A 231 7.65 0.35 20.07
CA ASP A 231 6.91 0.45 21.33
C ASP A 231 6.04 1.73 21.43
N LEU A 232 5.35 2.10 20.37
CA LEU A 232 4.36 3.19 20.39
C LEU A 232 2.94 2.66 20.42
#